data_a0f8d2420c219b62fd859dc77224b3a6
#
_entry.id   a0f8d2420c219b62fd859dc77224b3a6
#
_cell.length_a   1.000
_cell.length_b   1.000
_cell.length_c   1.000
_cell.angle_alpha   90.00
_cell.angle_beta   90.00
_cell.angle_gamma   90.00
#
_symmetry.space_group_name_H-M   'P 1'
#
loop_
_entity.id
_entity.type
_entity.pdbx_description
1 polymer ?
#
loop_
_entity_poly.entity_id
_entity_poly.type
_entity_poly.pdbx_seq_one_letter_code
_entity_poly.pdbx_strand_id
1 'polypeptide(L)'
;PYIILKWAESKDGFISPIKSQREVFKISGDQSQKLSHTWRKEEDSILVGVQTIIDDNPQLTTRLVKGKNPIRIVLDPNCRVPANSNIFSKDSKTIILSKNANSSIGENVRIINFDKMEFILNVLFEMKIQSVIIEGGTKTIKKFLR
;
A
#
# COMPACT_ATOMS: atom_id res chain seq x y z
N PRO A 1 -8.70 13.25 -2.14
CA PRO A 1 -8.22 12.39 -3.24
C PRO A 1 -9.30 11.44 -3.77
N TYR A 2 -9.16 11.05 -5.04
CA TYR A 2 -9.94 9.97 -5.63
C TYR A 2 -9.44 8.63 -5.07
N ILE A 3 -10.35 7.74 -4.66
CA ILE A 3 -10.01 6.47 -4.01
C ILE A 3 -10.44 5.31 -4.89
N ILE A 4 -9.49 4.43 -5.17
CA ILE A 4 -9.71 3.17 -5.88
C ILE A 4 -9.46 2.04 -4.89
N LEU A 5 -10.47 1.24 -4.58
CA LEU A 5 -10.30 0.03 -3.81
C LEU A 5 -10.03 -1.13 -4.76
N LYS A 6 -8.89 -1.80 -4.60
CA LYS A 6 -8.49 -2.93 -5.43
C LYS A 6 -8.14 -4.13 -4.56
N TRP A 7 -8.78 -5.25 -4.82
CA TRP A 7 -8.44 -6.54 -4.22
C TRP A 7 -8.55 -7.66 -5.24
N ALA A 8 -7.96 -8.79 -4.91
CA ALA A 8 -8.17 -10.05 -5.62
C ALA A 8 -8.80 -11.03 -4.64
N GLU A 9 -9.77 -11.78 -5.11
CA GLU A 9 -10.40 -12.83 -4.32
C GLU A 9 -10.44 -14.14 -5.10
N SER A 10 -10.37 -15.26 -4.41
CA SER A 10 -10.57 -16.58 -4.96
C SER A 10 -12.05 -16.82 -5.24
N LYS A 11 -12.36 -17.88 -5.99
CA LYS A 11 -13.75 -18.22 -6.35
C LYS A 11 -14.68 -18.40 -5.13
N ASP A 12 -14.13 -18.78 -4.00
CA ASP A 12 -14.80 -18.94 -2.72
C ASP A 12 -14.79 -17.66 -1.84
N GLY A 13 -14.37 -16.51 -2.40
CA GLY A 13 -14.46 -15.19 -1.76
C GLY A 13 -13.35 -14.86 -0.76
N PHE A 14 -12.24 -15.60 -0.74
CA PHE A 14 -11.11 -15.29 0.15
C PHE A 14 -10.08 -14.40 -0.53
N ILE A 15 -9.58 -13.40 0.22
CA ILE A 15 -8.53 -12.45 -0.24
C ILE A 15 -7.13 -13.00 0.05
N SER A 16 -6.99 -13.89 1.04
CA SER A 16 -5.72 -14.53 1.37
C SER A 16 -5.94 -15.93 1.96
N PRO A 17 -4.98 -16.85 1.79
CA PRO A 17 -5.07 -18.17 2.41
C PRO A 17 -5.03 -18.08 3.95
N ILE A 18 -5.53 -19.11 4.63
CA ILE A 18 -5.40 -19.27 6.08
C ILE A 18 -3.90 -19.40 6.41
N LYS A 19 -3.46 -18.73 7.48
CA LYS A 19 -2.04 -18.53 7.87
C LYS A 19 -1.15 -19.78 7.95
N SER A 20 -1.69 -20.99 7.89
CA SER A 20 -0.93 -22.25 7.99
C SER A 20 -0.25 -22.68 6.68
N GLN A 21 -0.56 -22.09 5.56
CA GLN A 21 0.04 -22.40 4.25
C GLN A 21 0.65 -21.13 3.65
N ARG A 22 1.91 -20.84 4.00
CA ARG A 22 2.66 -19.68 3.55
C ARG A 22 3.33 -19.88 2.17
N GLU A 23 2.69 -20.55 1.26
CA GLU A 23 3.06 -20.44 -0.14
C GLU A 23 2.50 -19.14 -0.70
N VAL A 24 3.30 -18.43 -1.51
CA VAL A 24 2.85 -17.22 -2.22
C VAL A 24 1.73 -17.62 -3.17
N PHE A 25 0.50 -17.56 -2.70
CA PHE A 25 -0.66 -17.94 -3.47
C PHE A 25 -1.06 -16.81 -4.42
N LYS A 26 -0.81 -17.03 -5.71
CA LYS A 26 -1.11 -16.06 -6.76
C LYS A 26 -2.57 -16.23 -7.19
N ILE A 27 -3.46 -15.38 -6.68
CA ILE A 27 -4.91 -15.39 -7.01
C ILE A 27 -5.15 -14.84 -8.42
N SER A 28 -4.38 -13.82 -8.84
CA SER A 28 -4.59 -13.11 -10.11
C SER A 28 -3.65 -13.59 -11.21
N GLY A 29 -4.21 -13.79 -12.42
CA GLY A 29 -3.44 -14.11 -13.62
C GLY A 29 -2.58 -12.93 -14.13
N ASP A 30 -1.72 -13.20 -15.13
CA ASP A 30 -0.75 -12.23 -15.65
C ASP A 30 -1.41 -10.97 -16.24
N GLN A 31 -2.55 -11.09 -16.90
CA GLN A 31 -3.31 -9.95 -17.43
C GLN A 31 -3.80 -9.03 -16.31
N SER A 32 -4.35 -9.59 -15.23
CA SER A 32 -4.80 -8.82 -14.07
C SER A 32 -3.64 -8.15 -13.33
N GLN A 33 -2.47 -8.79 -13.30
CA GLN A 33 -1.28 -8.18 -12.74
C GLN A 33 -0.78 -7.02 -13.60
N LYS A 34 -0.74 -7.18 -14.93
CA LYS A 34 -0.38 -6.10 -15.84
C LYS A 34 -1.34 -4.91 -15.71
N LEU A 35 -2.64 -5.16 -15.61
CA LEU A 35 -3.65 -4.12 -15.36
C LEU A 35 -3.41 -3.39 -14.05
N SER A 36 -3.11 -4.12 -12.95
CA SER A 36 -2.76 -3.49 -11.66
C SER A 36 -1.53 -2.59 -11.77
N HIS A 37 -0.52 -2.98 -12.55
CA HIS A 37 0.65 -2.13 -12.80
C HIS A 37 0.33 -0.93 -13.70
N THR A 38 -0.63 -1.05 -14.60
CA THR A 38 -1.14 0.08 -15.40
C THR A 38 -1.80 1.12 -14.48
N TRP A 39 -2.68 0.70 -13.59
CA TRP A 39 -3.28 1.60 -12.61
C TRP A 39 -2.23 2.28 -11.71
N ARG A 40 -1.24 1.54 -11.21
CA ARG A 40 -0.14 2.12 -10.42
C ARG A 40 0.65 3.20 -11.18
N LYS A 41 0.76 3.08 -12.50
CA LYS A 41 1.38 4.08 -13.36
C LYS A 41 0.52 5.34 -13.49
N GLU A 42 -0.80 5.19 -13.54
CA GLU A 42 -1.76 6.25 -13.79
C GLU A 42 -2.07 7.06 -12.54
N GLU A 43 -2.11 6.40 -11.38
CA GLU A 43 -2.49 7.02 -10.12
C GLU A 43 -1.29 7.62 -9.38
N ASP A 44 -1.54 8.60 -8.50
CA ASP A 44 -0.48 9.28 -7.75
C ASP A 44 0.14 8.41 -6.68
N SER A 45 -0.68 7.56 -6.04
CA SER A 45 -0.22 6.80 -4.89
C SER A 45 -0.88 5.43 -4.75
N ILE A 46 -0.21 4.57 -3.98
CA ILE A 46 -0.68 3.24 -3.58
C ILE A 46 -0.61 3.12 -2.06
N LEU A 47 -1.71 2.72 -1.43
CA LEU A 47 -1.80 2.52 0.01
C LEU A 47 -2.02 1.05 0.36
N VAL A 48 -1.22 0.56 1.29
CA VAL A 48 -1.36 -0.78 1.89
C VAL A 48 -1.29 -0.73 3.41
N GLY A 49 -1.82 -1.75 4.07
CA GLY A 49 -1.61 -1.94 5.50
C GLY A 49 -0.25 -2.57 5.79
N VAL A 50 0.31 -2.29 6.97
CA VAL A 50 1.61 -2.84 7.40
C VAL A 50 1.67 -4.38 7.36
N GLN A 51 0.55 -5.07 7.57
CA GLN A 51 0.53 -6.53 7.51
C GLN A 51 0.89 -7.05 6.10
N THR A 52 0.46 -6.37 5.04
CA THR A 52 0.85 -6.68 3.66
C THR A 52 2.36 -6.54 3.46
N ILE A 53 2.99 -5.53 4.08
CA ILE A 53 4.45 -5.36 4.03
C ILE A 53 5.16 -6.51 4.75
N ILE A 54 4.66 -6.90 5.91
CA ILE A 54 5.26 -7.99 6.72
C ILE A 54 5.12 -9.36 6.02
N ASP A 55 3.96 -9.63 5.43
CA ASP A 55 3.66 -10.94 4.85
C ASP A 55 4.30 -11.10 3.45
N ASP A 56 4.24 -10.08 2.60
CA ASP A 56 4.56 -10.18 1.17
C ASP A 56 5.84 -9.42 0.78
N ASN A 57 6.33 -8.51 1.62
CA ASN A 57 7.44 -7.60 1.33
C ASN A 57 7.42 -7.01 -0.10
N PRO A 58 6.30 -6.41 -0.53
CA PRO A 58 6.11 -5.99 -1.90
C PRO A 58 6.94 -4.74 -2.23
N GLN A 59 7.32 -4.58 -3.50
CA GLN A 59 7.99 -3.37 -3.98
C GLN A 59 7.02 -2.20 -4.20
N LEU A 60 5.75 -2.48 -4.50
CA LEU A 60 4.71 -1.50 -4.83
C LEU A 60 5.11 -0.55 -5.98
N THR A 61 5.80 -1.08 -6.97
CA THR A 61 6.30 -0.36 -8.16
C THR A 61 5.56 -0.75 -9.43
N THR A 62 5.84 -0.01 -10.52
CA THR A 62 5.24 -0.15 -11.85
C THR A 62 6.17 -0.96 -12.79
N ARG A 63 6.61 -2.15 -12.37
CA ARG A 63 7.65 -2.92 -13.10
C ARG A 63 7.16 -3.68 -14.35
N LEU A 64 5.86 -3.99 -14.47
CA LEU A 64 5.32 -4.75 -15.63
C LEU A 64 4.87 -3.87 -16.80
N VAL A 65 4.86 -2.56 -16.62
CA VAL A 65 4.56 -1.57 -17.66
C VAL A 65 5.52 -0.40 -17.53
N LYS A 66 5.81 0.28 -18.64
CA LYS A 66 6.65 1.47 -18.63
C LYS A 66 5.88 2.66 -18.08
N GLY A 67 6.40 3.32 -17.06
CA GLY A 67 5.78 4.50 -16.45
C GLY A 67 6.38 4.92 -15.12
N LYS A 68 5.80 5.95 -14.50
CA LYS A 68 6.19 6.42 -13.16
C LYS A 68 5.79 5.41 -12.08
N ASN A 69 6.53 5.34 -11.00
CA ASN A 69 6.13 4.64 -9.80
C ASN A 69 5.20 5.53 -8.95
N PRO A 70 4.15 4.96 -8.35
CA PRO A 70 3.31 5.69 -7.41
C PRO A 70 4.05 5.97 -6.11
N ILE A 71 3.62 7.00 -5.38
CA ILE A 71 4.04 7.21 -4.00
C ILE A 71 3.50 6.05 -3.15
N ARG A 72 4.38 5.40 -2.40
CA ARG A 72 4.01 4.31 -1.49
C ARG A 72 3.48 4.88 -0.19
N ILE A 73 2.34 4.42 0.26
CA ILE A 73 1.74 4.81 1.54
C ILE A 73 1.50 3.55 2.35
N VAL A 74 2.03 3.52 3.56
CA VAL A 74 1.86 2.39 4.48
C VAL A 74 1.10 2.83 5.71
N LEU A 75 -0.05 2.19 5.97
CA LEU A 75 -0.80 2.38 7.19
C LEU A 75 -0.20 1.49 8.29
N ASP A 76 0.64 2.10 9.13
CA ASP A 76 1.37 1.43 10.22
C ASP A 76 1.24 2.17 11.55
N PRO A 77 0.11 2.06 12.24
CA PRO A 77 -0.13 2.79 13.48
C PRO A 77 0.92 2.56 14.58
N ASN A 78 1.60 1.42 14.55
CA ASN A 78 2.48 0.96 15.64
C ASN A 78 3.95 0.81 15.22
N CYS A 79 4.37 1.38 14.07
CA CYS A 79 5.75 1.34 13.58
C CYS A 79 6.32 -0.08 13.48
N ARG A 80 5.58 -1.00 12.84
CA ARG A 80 5.95 -2.42 12.69
C ARG A 80 6.64 -2.76 11.38
N VAL A 81 6.79 -1.81 10.46
CA VAL A 81 7.46 -2.05 9.17
C VAL A 81 8.88 -2.53 9.43
N PRO A 82 9.28 -3.72 8.92
CA PRO A 82 10.65 -4.20 9.06
C PRO A 82 11.65 -3.28 8.34
N ALA A 83 12.81 -3.03 8.96
CA ALA A 83 13.83 -2.10 8.44
C ALA A 83 14.41 -2.51 7.06
N ASN A 84 14.35 -3.80 6.72
CA ASN A 84 14.82 -4.36 5.44
C ASN A 84 13.71 -4.49 4.39
N SER A 85 12.58 -3.80 4.56
CA SER A 85 11.47 -3.89 3.62
C SER A 85 11.78 -3.23 2.27
N ASN A 86 11.33 -3.85 1.19
CA ASN A 86 11.51 -3.37 -0.19
C ASN A 86 10.95 -1.97 -0.45
N ILE A 87 9.96 -1.53 0.35
CA ILE A 87 9.38 -0.19 0.25
C ILE A 87 10.36 0.94 0.58
N PHE A 88 11.49 0.64 1.21
CA PHE A 88 12.53 1.63 1.50
C PHE A 88 13.51 1.86 0.34
N SER A 89 13.36 1.10 -0.77
CA SER A 89 14.15 1.34 -1.98
C SER A 89 13.95 2.75 -2.53
N LYS A 90 14.99 3.31 -3.17
CA LYS A 90 14.96 4.67 -3.74
C LYS A 90 14.09 4.81 -5.00
N ASP A 91 13.46 3.73 -5.47
CA ASP A 91 12.64 3.71 -6.70
C ASP A 91 11.38 4.58 -6.62
N SER A 92 10.91 4.89 -5.41
CA SER A 92 9.79 5.78 -5.18
C SER A 92 9.84 6.36 -3.76
N LYS A 93 9.10 7.45 -3.55
CA LYS A 93 8.85 8.01 -2.21
C LYS A 93 7.98 7.09 -1.39
N THR A 94 8.23 7.01 -0.09
CA THR A 94 7.44 6.24 0.87
C THR A 94 6.95 7.12 2.00
N ILE A 95 5.68 7.02 2.32
CA ILE A 95 5.02 7.68 3.44
C ILE A 95 4.53 6.60 4.39
N ILE A 96 4.92 6.68 5.65
CA ILE A 96 4.42 5.82 6.70
C ILE A 96 3.46 6.64 7.56
N LEU A 97 2.21 6.23 7.62
CA LEU A 97 1.20 6.81 8.49
C LEU A 97 1.21 6.08 9.83
N SER A 98 1.69 6.74 10.86
CA SER A 98 1.87 6.15 12.20
C SER A 98 1.24 7.01 13.30
N LYS A 99 0.86 6.40 14.41
CA LYS A 99 0.42 7.11 15.63
C LYS A 99 1.59 7.56 16.50
N ASN A 100 2.78 6.99 16.28
CA ASN A 100 4.00 7.22 17.06
C ASN A 100 5.11 7.77 16.16
N ALA A 101 4.86 8.85 15.42
CA ALA A 101 5.80 9.44 14.49
C ALA A 101 6.90 10.20 15.22
N ASN A 102 8.03 9.55 15.51
CA ASN A 102 9.19 10.19 16.16
C ASN A 102 10.50 10.09 15.38
N SER A 103 10.51 9.60 14.13
CA SER A 103 11.77 9.50 13.36
C SER A 103 11.55 9.56 11.86
N SER A 104 12.45 10.25 11.15
CA SER A 104 12.56 10.12 9.70
C SER A 104 13.54 9.00 9.37
N ILE A 105 13.16 8.12 8.46
CA ILE A 105 13.99 7.01 8.00
C ILE A 105 14.45 7.34 6.57
N GLY A 106 15.60 8.00 6.45
CA GLY A 106 16.22 8.34 5.15
C GLY A 106 15.48 9.41 4.32
N GLU A 107 16.11 9.83 3.21
CA GLU A 107 15.64 10.95 2.38
C GLU A 107 14.31 10.67 1.64
N ASN A 108 14.02 9.40 1.32
CA ASN A 108 12.84 9.00 0.56
C ASN A 108 11.64 8.59 1.43
N VAL A 109 11.80 8.59 2.76
CA VAL A 109 10.77 8.08 3.68
C VAL A 109 10.34 9.19 4.63
N ARG A 110 9.06 9.48 4.63
CA ARG A 110 8.43 10.39 5.59
C ARG A 110 7.50 9.62 6.50
N ILE A 111 7.65 9.85 7.81
CA ILE A 111 6.68 9.36 8.80
C ILE A 111 5.76 10.52 9.14
N ILE A 112 4.46 10.29 9.03
CA ILE A 112 3.43 11.29 9.30
C ILE A 112 2.54 10.77 10.40
N ASN A 113 2.37 11.59 11.43
CA ASN A 113 1.45 11.28 12.51
C ASN A 113 0.00 11.41 12.02
N PHE A 114 -0.82 10.42 12.37
CA PHE A 114 -2.26 10.51 12.21
C PHE A 114 -2.94 10.02 13.50
N ASP A 115 -4.00 10.69 13.87
CA ASP A 115 -4.76 10.35 15.08
C ASP A 115 -5.93 9.41 14.73
N LYS A 116 -6.73 9.78 13.74
CA LYS A 116 -7.92 9.04 13.32
C LYS A 116 -7.89 8.76 11.81
N MET A 117 -8.58 7.69 11.41
CA MET A 117 -8.69 7.31 9.99
C MET A 117 -9.27 8.42 9.10
N GLU A 118 -10.20 9.20 9.62
CA GLU A 118 -10.82 10.34 8.92
C GLU A 118 -9.80 11.40 8.50
N PHE A 119 -8.71 11.57 9.25
CA PHE A 119 -7.64 12.51 8.93
C PHE A 119 -6.71 12.05 7.81
N ILE A 120 -6.69 10.75 7.50
CA ILE A 120 -5.77 10.23 6.46
C ILE A 120 -6.04 10.91 5.12
N LEU A 121 -7.30 11.07 4.74
CA LEU A 121 -7.66 11.70 3.46
C LEU A 121 -7.27 13.19 3.43
N ASN A 122 -7.40 13.89 4.56
CA ASN A 122 -6.97 15.28 4.69
C ASN A 122 -5.44 15.39 4.57
N VAL A 123 -4.70 14.50 5.25
CA VAL A 123 -3.22 14.45 5.12
C VAL A 123 -2.80 14.23 3.67
N LEU A 124 -3.42 13.30 2.98
CA LEU A 124 -3.12 13.04 1.57
C LEU A 124 -3.47 14.24 0.68
N PHE A 125 -4.57 14.93 0.96
CA PHE A 125 -4.97 16.13 0.25
C PHE A 125 -3.96 17.28 0.46
N GLU A 126 -3.55 17.55 1.68
CA GLU A 126 -2.53 18.56 2.01
C GLU A 126 -1.19 18.26 1.31
N MET A 127 -0.87 16.99 1.12
CA MET A 127 0.30 16.54 0.38
C MET A 127 0.13 16.62 -1.15
N LYS A 128 -1.01 17.14 -1.64
CA LYS A 128 -1.36 17.24 -3.07
C LYS A 128 -1.44 15.88 -3.77
N ILE A 129 -1.76 14.81 -3.04
CA ILE A 129 -2.03 13.50 -3.60
C ILE A 129 -3.49 13.49 -4.06
N GLN A 130 -3.72 13.44 -5.36
CA GLN A 130 -5.06 13.53 -5.94
C GLN A 130 -5.75 12.18 -6.05
N SER A 131 -4.98 11.11 -6.18
CA SER A 131 -5.52 9.75 -6.29
C SER A 131 -4.75 8.73 -5.47
N VAL A 132 -5.45 7.70 -4.99
CA VAL A 132 -4.86 6.61 -4.21
C VAL A 132 -5.50 5.28 -4.54
N ILE A 133 -4.68 4.29 -4.91
CA ILE A 133 -5.10 2.89 -5.00
C ILE A 133 -4.88 2.25 -3.63
N ILE A 134 -5.94 1.72 -3.03
CA ILE A 134 -5.84 0.96 -1.80
C ILE A 134 -5.77 -0.52 -2.15
N GLU A 135 -4.58 -1.09 -2.04
CA GLU A 135 -4.31 -2.49 -2.32
C GLU A 135 -4.02 -3.26 -1.03
N GLY A 136 -4.70 -4.35 -0.86
CA GLY A 136 -4.33 -5.34 0.12
C GLY A 136 -4.79 -5.12 1.54
N GLY A 137 -4.81 -6.25 2.22
CA GLY A 137 -5.22 -6.42 3.60
C GLY A 137 -6.70 -6.15 3.84
N THR A 138 -7.48 -7.20 4.08
CA THR A 138 -8.93 -7.10 4.37
C THR A 138 -9.24 -6.04 5.43
N LYS A 139 -8.38 -5.91 6.46
CA LYS A 139 -8.55 -4.91 7.52
C LYS A 139 -8.41 -3.49 6.99
N THR A 140 -7.49 -3.25 6.06
CA THR A 140 -7.28 -1.92 5.47
C THR A 140 -8.44 -1.55 4.56
N ILE A 141 -8.82 -2.44 3.64
CA ILE A 141 -9.95 -2.22 2.71
C ILE A 141 -11.24 -1.93 3.49
N LYS A 142 -11.56 -2.74 4.51
CA LYS A 142 -12.74 -2.53 5.35
C LYS A 142 -12.80 -1.16 6.05
N LYS A 143 -11.65 -0.53 6.32
CA LYS A 143 -11.61 0.81 6.91
C LYS A 143 -12.02 1.92 5.95
N PHE A 144 -11.84 1.70 4.65
CA PHE A 144 -12.22 2.66 3.61
C PHE A 144 -13.61 2.38 2.99
N LEU A 145 -14.25 1.29 3.37
CA LEU A 145 -15.63 0.97 2.98
C LEU A 145 -16.69 1.51 3.96
N ARG A 146 -16.26 2.15 5.05
CA ARG A 146 -17.17 2.70 6.09
C ARG A 146 -17.40 4.20 5.86
#